data_374f17bd91509ea8ff87feaf5aa05b56
#
_entry.id   374f17bd91509ea8ff87feaf5aa05b56
#
_cell.length_a   1.000
_cell.length_b   1.000
_cell.length_c   1.000
_cell.angle_alpha   90.00
_cell.angle_beta   90.00
_cell.angle_gamma   90.00
#
_symmetry.space_group_name_H-M   'P 1'
#
loop_
_entity.id
_entity.type
_entity.pdbx_description
1 polymer ?
#
loop_
_entity_poly.entity_id
_entity_poly.type
_entity_poly.pdbx_seq_one_letter_code
_entity_poly.pdbx_strand_id
1 'polypeptide(L)'
;MTNLPLKEVKRQLRKQLKSNLETITQDSLIKQSHLIHQNLLSHEFFKTANNIAVFMNMPDLEVKTMEIIESCFKLGKSVYLPRCNYVSSPGRKSNYMSLLEMPSLGAIHQLKPQGKYQLLEPLTGNDAMETGILDLIIVPGVAFDKNKNRMGHGAGFYDEFITTFHNKFKRKPYLLGVALQEQIVDYIPTEPHDWKLDSIITSTNVY
;
A
#
# COMPACT_ATOMS: atom_id res chain seq x y z
N MET A 1 30.29 -3.39 19.32
CA MET A 1 29.01 -2.92 18.74
C MET A 1 28.08 -4.13 18.70
N THR A 2 27.08 -4.17 19.55
CA THR A 2 26.11 -5.28 19.63
C THR A 2 25.26 -5.25 18.35
N ASN A 3 25.48 -6.24 17.47
CA ASN A 3 24.61 -6.44 16.31
C ASN A 3 23.20 -6.81 16.82
N LEU A 4 22.29 -5.83 16.82
CA LEU A 4 20.89 -6.10 17.15
C LEU A 4 20.27 -7.02 16.09
N PRO A 5 19.42 -7.97 16.48
CA PRO A 5 18.67 -8.77 15.52
C PRO A 5 17.86 -7.89 14.57
N LEU A 6 17.78 -8.26 13.29
CA LEU A 6 17.09 -7.49 12.25
C LEU A 6 15.65 -7.08 12.64
N LYS A 7 14.92 -7.97 13.28
CA LYS A 7 13.56 -7.73 13.79
C LYS A 7 13.53 -6.56 14.79
N GLU A 8 14.53 -6.46 15.64
CA GLU A 8 14.65 -5.40 16.64
C GLU A 8 14.99 -4.07 15.96
N VAL A 9 15.90 -4.06 14.98
CA VAL A 9 16.22 -2.87 14.19
C VAL A 9 14.97 -2.35 13.48
N LYS A 10 14.21 -3.23 12.79
CA LYS A 10 12.93 -2.87 12.15
C LYS A 10 11.92 -2.34 13.18
N ARG A 11 11.87 -2.89 14.40
CA ARG A 11 10.96 -2.44 15.47
C ARG A 11 11.30 -1.02 15.93
N GLN A 12 12.58 -0.73 16.16
CA GLN A 12 13.06 0.58 16.59
C GLN A 12 12.81 1.63 15.51
N LEU A 13 13.10 1.32 14.25
CA LEU A 13 12.84 2.21 13.12
C LEU A 13 11.34 2.55 12.99
N ARG A 14 10.44 1.56 13.13
CA ARG A 14 8.99 1.84 13.15
C ARG A 14 8.58 2.79 14.27
N LYS A 15 9.13 2.61 15.48
CA LYS A 15 8.82 3.47 16.63
C LYS A 15 9.28 4.91 16.38
N GLN A 16 10.49 5.08 15.86
CA GLN A 16 11.04 6.39 15.54
C GLN A 16 10.21 7.11 14.46
N LEU A 17 9.89 6.41 13.37
CA LEU A 17 9.11 6.98 12.28
C LEU A 17 7.68 7.32 12.70
N LYS A 18 7.04 6.47 13.50
CA LYS A 18 5.72 6.80 14.04
C LYS A 18 5.76 8.13 14.81
N SER A 19 6.74 8.31 15.68
CA SER A 19 6.90 9.58 16.43
C SER A 19 7.13 10.78 15.49
N ASN A 20 7.92 10.61 14.43
CA ASN A 20 8.14 11.67 13.44
C ASN A 20 6.84 12.00 12.66
N LEU A 21 6.09 10.99 12.25
CA LEU A 21 4.84 11.16 11.51
C LEU A 21 3.75 11.86 12.37
N GLU A 22 3.73 11.61 13.68
CA GLU A 22 2.81 12.26 14.61
C GLU A 22 3.07 13.78 14.73
N THR A 23 4.22 14.29 14.28
CA THR A 23 4.52 15.73 14.26
C THR A 23 4.05 16.45 13.01
N ILE A 24 3.59 15.71 11.98
CA ILE A 24 3.12 16.29 10.73
C ILE A 24 1.77 16.96 10.96
N THR A 25 1.65 18.22 10.53
CA THR A 25 0.36 18.92 10.57
C THR A 25 -0.62 18.36 9.54
N GLN A 26 -1.92 18.45 9.82
CA GLN A 26 -2.95 18.01 8.88
C GLN A 26 -2.86 18.76 7.54
N ASP A 27 -2.53 20.05 7.55
CA ASP A 27 -2.34 20.84 6.33
C ASP A 27 -1.16 20.32 5.50
N SER A 28 -0.04 19.95 6.13
CA SER A 28 1.10 19.36 5.44
C SER A 28 0.73 17.99 4.85
N LEU A 29 0.03 17.15 5.61
CA LEU A 29 -0.44 15.83 5.16
C LEU A 29 -1.35 15.95 3.93
N ILE A 30 -2.33 16.86 3.97
CA ILE A 30 -3.26 17.09 2.86
C ILE A 30 -2.51 17.61 1.63
N LYS A 31 -1.64 18.62 1.82
CA LYS A 31 -0.85 19.21 0.73
C LYS A 31 0.08 18.17 0.08
N GLN A 32 0.81 17.38 0.86
CA GLN A 32 1.68 16.34 0.34
C GLN A 32 0.86 15.28 -0.41
N SER A 33 -0.28 14.84 0.14
CA SER A 33 -1.15 13.85 -0.50
C SER A 33 -1.67 14.32 -1.85
N HIS A 34 -2.10 15.58 -1.94
CA HIS A 34 -2.53 16.18 -3.19
C HIS A 34 -1.42 16.25 -4.25
N LEU A 35 -0.20 16.66 -3.87
CA LEU A 35 0.95 16.67 -4.79
C LEU A 35 1.35 15.27 -5.23
N ILE A 36 1.31 14.28 -4.33
CA ILE A 36 1.55 12.86 -4.64
C ILE A 36 0.52 12.38 -5.66
N HIS A 37 -0.76 12.71 -5.47
CA HIS A 37 -1.82 12.39 -6.42
C HIS A 37 -1.56 13.00 -7.80
N GLN A 38 -1.18 14.28 -7.89
CA GLN A 38 -0.83 14.93 -9.16
C GLN A 38 0.35 14.24 -9.86
N ASN A 39 1.40 13.91 -9.12
CA ASN A 39 2.56 13.19 -9.64
C ASN A 39 2.17 11.79 -10.14
N LEU A 40 1.28 11.11 -9.41
CA LEU A 40 0.76 9.79 -9.80
C LEU A 40 -0.02 9.84 -11.11
N LEU A 41 -0.88 10.84 -11.31
CA LEU A 41 -1.63 11.03 -12.57
C LEU A 41 -0.72 11.19 -13.78
N SER A 42 0.50 11.68 -13.57
CA SER A 42 1.51 11.87 -14.63
C SER A 42 2.33 10.60 -14.86
N HIS A 43 2.30 9.63 -13.96
CA HIS A 43 3.12 8.42 -14.02
C HIS A 43 2.64 7.47 -15.12
N GLU A 44 3.56 6.98 -15.95
CA GLU A 44 3.24 6.17 -17.13
C GLU A 44 2.46 4.90 -16.77
N PHE A 45 2.93 4.14 -15.79
CA PHE A 45 2.26 2.91 -15.36
C PHE A 45 0.88 3.15 -14.75
N PHE A 46 0.64 4.29 -14.10
CA PHE A 46 -0.71 4.64 -13.65
C PHE A 46 -1.63 4.96 -14.83
N LYS A 47 -1.13 5.66 -15.86
CA LYS A 47 -1.92 5.98 -17.07
C LYS A 47 -2.37 4.73 -17.80
N THR A 48 -1.48 3.77 -17.96
CA THR A 48 -1.71 2.54 -18.76
C THR A 48 -2.42 1.42 -18.00
N ALA A 49 -2.31 1.38 -16.66
CA ALA A 49 -2.97 0.38 -15.83
C ALA A 49 -4.51 0.53 -15.88
N ASN A 50 -5.23 -0.59 -16.03
CA ASN A 50 -6.69 -0.63 -15.99
C ASN A 50 -7.21 -1.19 -14.67
N ASN A 51 -6.48 -2.11 -14.04
CA ASN A 51 -6.86 -2.81 -12.81
C ASN A 51 -5.89 -2.43 -11.70
N ILE A 52 -6.33 -1.56 -10.79
CA ILE A 52 -5.47 -0.91 -9.80
C ILE A 52 -5.95 -1.26 -8.39
N ALA A 53 -5.04 -1.80 -7.58
CA ALA A 53 -5.26 -1.91 -6.15
C ALA A 53 -4.76 -0.65 -5.42
N VAL A 54 -5.61 -0.11 -4.55
CA VAL A 54 -5.31 1.07 -3.73
C VAL A 54 -5.65 0.76 -2.27
N PHE A 55 -4.82 1.16 -1.33
CA PHE A 55 -5.14 1.02 0.09
C PHE A 55 -6.08 2.14 0.57
N MET A 56 -6.89 1.84 1.59
CA MET A 56 -7.63 2.86 2.34
C MET A 56 -6.72 3.35 3.46
N ASN A 57 -6.38 4.63 3.40
CA ASN A 57 -5.43 5.22 4.35
C ASN A 57 -5.96 5.24 5.79
N MET A 58 -5.07 5.02 6.75
CA MET A 58 -5.33 5.35 8.15
C MET A 58 -5.47 6.87 8.32
N PRO A 59 -6.29 7.33 9.30
CA PRO A 59 -6.70 8.74 9.37
C PRO A 59 -5.55 9.75 9.38
N ASP A 60 -4.46 9.50 10.12
CA ASP A 60 -3.56 10.57 10.52
C ASP A 60 -2.08 10.40 10.12
N LEU A 61 -1.68 9.24 9.59
CA LEU A 61 -0.26 8.92 9.40
C LEU A 61 0.10 8.41 8.00
N GLU A 62 -0.85 8.43 7.06
CA GLU A 62 -0.66 7.92 5.71
C GLU A 62 -1.11 8.92 4.65
N VAL A 63 -0.51 8.82 3.47
CA VAL A 63 -0.98 9.53 2.27
C VAL A 63 -2.47 9.31 2.10
N LYS A 64 -3.24 10.39 1.95
CA LYS A 64 -4.69 10.33 1.68
C LYS A 64 -4.93 9.77 0.28
N THR A 65 -5.67 8.67 0.18
CA THR A 65 -5.83 7.92 -1.07
C THR A 65 -7.16 8.14 -1.77
N MET A 66 -8.09 8.87 -1.16
CA MET A 66 -9.42 9.06 -1.74
C MET A 66 -9.37 9.77 -3.10
N GLU A 67 -8.56 10.82 -3.28
CA GLU A 67 -8.39 11.49 -4.58
C GLU A 67 -7.85 10.56 -5.67
N ILE A 68 -6.97 9.62 -5.29
CA ILE A 68 -6.44 8.59 -6.20
C ILE A 68 -7.57 7.66 -6.64
N ILE A 69 -8.37 7.18 -5.68
CA ILE A 69 -9.50 6.29 -5.93
C ILE A 69 -10.54 6.95 -6.84
N GLU A 70 -10.91 8.19 -6.54
CA GLU A 70 -11.84 8.99 -7.36
C GLU A 70 -11.34 9.15 -8.79
N SER A 71 -10.04 9.41 -8.94
CA SER A 71 -9.42 9.53 -10.27
C SER A 71 -9.42 8.21 -11.03
N CYS A 72 -9.21 7.09 -10.35
CA CYS A 72 -9.33 5.76 -10.98
C CYS A 72 -10.73 5.57 -11.58
N PHE A 73 -11.80 5.84 -10.82
CA PHE A 73 -13.17 5.72 -11.33
C PHE A 73 -13.48 6.71 -12.46
N LYS A 74 -13.03 7.96 -12.34
CA LYS A 74 -13.20 8.98 -13.40
C LYS A 74 -12.53 8.56 -14.71
N LEU A 75 -11.42 7.82 -14.63
CA LEU A 75 -10.67 7.32 -15.79
C LEU A 75 -11.15 5.94 -16.26
N GLY A 76 -12.24 5.41 -15.72
CA GLY A 76 -12.81 4.11 -16.11
C GLY A 76 -11.96 2.89 -15.70
N LYS A 77 -11.13 3.03 -14.68
CA LYS A 77 -10.27 1.96 -14.18
C LYS A 77 -11.01 1.12 -13.11
N SER A 78 -10.74 -0.19 -13.08
CA SER A 78 -11.20 -1.07 -11.99
C SER A 78 -10.37 -0.83 -10.74
N VAL A 79 -11.05 -0.64 -9.61
CA VAL A 79 -10.42 -0.37 -8.30
C VAL A 79 -10.58 -1.58 -7.39
N TYR A 80 -9.47 -2.01 -6.80
CA TYR A 80 -9.42 -3.09 -5.81
C TYR A 80 -8.98 -2.52 -4.47
N LEU A 81 -9.69 -2.87 -3.40
CA LEU A 81 -9.34 -2.47 -2.04
C LEU A 81 -8.91 -3.68 -1.20
N PRO A 82 -7.96 -3.49 -0.26
CA PRO A 82 -7.50 -4.55 0.61
C PRO A 82 -8.57 -4.94 1.64
N ARG A 83 -8.62 -6.26 1.91
CA ARG A 83 -9.34 -6.85 3.04
C ARG A 83 -8.42 -7.78 3.80
N CYS A 84 -8.27 -7.56 5.09
CA CYS A 84 -7.52 -8.45 5.97
C CYS A 84 -8.38 -9.65 6.38
N ASN A 85 -7.86 -10.85 6.14
CA ASN A 85 -8.52 -12.11 6.50
C ASN A 85 -7.75 -12.77 7.65
N TYR A 86 -8.47 -13.29 8.63
CA TYR A 86 -7.94 -13.95 9.83
C TYR A 86 -8.48 -15.39 9.94
N VAL A 87 -8.78 -15.99 8.80
CA VAL A 87 -9.30 -17.35 8.68
C VAL A 87 -8.31 -18.20 7.90
N SER A 88 -8.24 -19.49 8.27
CA SER A 88 -7.38 -20.43 7.53
C SER A 88 -7.88 -20.61 6.10
N SER A 89 -6.95 -20.54 5.15
CA SER A 89 -7.22 -20.79 3.73
C SER A 89 -6.08 -21.64 3.13
N PRO A 90 -6.38 -22.65 2.30
CA PRO A 90 -5.36 -23.50 1.70
C PRO A 90 -4.30 -22.68 0.94
N GLY A 91 -3.02 -22.95 1.19
CA GLY A 91 -1.91 -22.28 0.51
C GLY A 91 -1.65 -20.84 0.94
N ARG A 92 -2.37 -20.31 1.95
CA ARG A 92 -2.18 -18.96 2.51
C ARG A 92 -1.69 -19.03 3.95
N LYS A 93 -1.06 -17.94 4.44
CA LYS A 93 -0.80 -17.76 5.88
C LYS A 93 -2.12 -17.69 6.64
N SER A 94 -2.08 -17.91 7.96
CA SER A 94 -3.27 -17.77 8.82
C SER A 94 -3.89 -16.36 8.77
N ASN A 95 -3.04 -15.36 8.50
CA ASN A 95 -3.46 -13.97 8.25
C ASN A 95 -2.98 -13.60 6.85
N TYR A 96 -3.89 -13.29 5.97
CA TYR A 96 -3.60 -12.90 4.59
C TYR A 96 -4.51 -11.77 4.13
N MET A 97 -4.16 -11.15 3.02
CA MET A 97 -4.92 -10.07 2.40
C MET A 97 -5.56 -10.56 1.11
N SER A 98 -6.83 -10.21 0.91
CA SER A 98 -7.49 -10.21 -0.40
C SER A 98 -7.50 -8.79 -0.97
N LEU A 99 -7.53 -8.68 -2.28
CA LEU A 99 -7.79 -7.42 -2.99
C LEU A 99 -9.12 -7.57 -3.73
N LEU A 100 -10.15 -6.93 -3.21
CA LEU A 100 -11.52 -7.08 -3.69
C LEU A 100 -11.93 -5.91 -4.59
N GLU A 101 -12.50 -6.25 -5.76
CA GLU A 101 -12.98 -5.26 -6.72
C GLU A 101 -14.17 -4.47 -6.16
N MET A 102 -14.12 -3.16 -6.32
CA MET A 102 -15.18 -2.25 -5.90
C MET A 102 -16.08 -1.89 -7.08
N PRO A 103 -17.40 -2.04 -6.94
CA PRO A 103 -18.31 -1.83 -8.06
C PRO A 103 -18.48 -0.34 -8.42
N SER A 104 -18.24 0.56 -7.49
CA SER A 104 -18.41 2.00 -7.70
C SER A 104 -17.80 2.83 -6.58
N LEU A 105 -17.58 4.11 -6.83
CA LEU A 105 -17.19 5.08 -5.80
C LEU A 105 -18.26 5.19 -4.69
N GLY A 106 -19.53 5.11 -5.03
CA GLY A 106 -20.64 5.12 -4.06
C GLY A 106 -20.56 3.94 -3.07
N ALA A 107 -20.15 2.76 -3.53
CA ALA A 107 -19.93 1.60 -2.66
C ALA A 107 -18.76 1.84 -1.68
N ILE A 108 -17.71 2.54 -2.12
CA ILE A 108 -16.57 2.89 -1.23
C ILE A 108 -17.01 3.86 -0.14
N HIS A 109 -17.82 4.87 -0.45
CA HIS A 109 -18.35 5.81 0.54
C HIS A 109 -19.29 5.15 1.58
N GLN A 110 -19.81 3.95 1.29
CA GLN A 110 -20.64 3.18 2.21
C GLN A 110 -19.86 2.20 3.07
N LEU A 111 -18.54 2.06 2.84
CA LEU A 111 -17.70 1.19 3.67
C LEU A 111 -17.73 1.66 5.14
N LYS A 112 -17.73 0.67 6.02
CA LYS A 112 -17.70 0.92 7.47
C LYS A 112 -16.39 0.45 8.07
N PRO A 113 -15.91 1.14 9.12
CA PRO A 113 -14.70 0.73 9.82
C PRO A 113 -14.78 -0.71 10.30
N GLN A 114 -13.72 -1.48 10.06
CA GLN A 114 -13.60 -2.90 10.41
C GLN A 114 -12.37 -3.16 11.28
N GLY A 115 -12.47 -4.19 12.11
CA GLY A 115 -11.36 -4.72 12.89
C GLY A 115 -10.74 -3.75 13.90
N LYS A 116 -9.57 -4.12 14.41
CA LYS A 116 -8.84 -3.37 15.45
C LYS A 116 -8.37 -1.97 14.97
N TYR A 117 -8.02 -1.86 13.71
CA TYR A 117 -7.49 -0.61 13.13
C TYR A 117 -8.55 0.27 12.50
N GLN A 118 -9.83 -0.11 12.61
CA GLN A 118 -10.96 0.64 12.07
C GLN A 118 -10.78 1.01 10.59
N LEU A 119 -10.22 0.08 9.80
CA LEU A 119 -10.01 0.27 8.37
C LEU A 119 -11.33 0.14 7.61
N LEU A 120 -11.46 0.93 6.55
CA LEU A 120 -12.58 0.83 5.61
C LEU A 120 -12.29 -0.30 4.63
N GLU A 121 -12.75 -1.51 4.95
CA GLU A 121 -12.50 -2.71 4.17
C GLU A 121 -13.78 -3.18 3.45
N PRO A 122 -13.69 -3.65 2.19
CA PRO A 122 -14.82 -4.25 1.50
C PRO A 122 -15.18 -5.61 2.12
N LEU A 123 -16.48 -5.90 2.20
CA LEU A 123 -16.96 -7.20 2.68
C LEU A 123 -17.12 -8.22 1.55
N THR A 124 -17.38 -7.73 0.32
CA THR A 124 -17.64 -8.52 -0.88
C THR A 124 -16.98 -7.88 -2.09
N GLY A 125 -16.76 -8.65 -3.13
CA GLY A 125 -16.15 -8.24 -4.40
C GLY A 125 -15.40 -9.40 -5.03
N ASN A 126 -15.10 -9.32 -6.32
CA ASN A 126 -14.26 -10.30 -7.01
C ASN A 126 -12.83 -10.19 -6.48
N ASP A 127 -12.25 -11.31 -6.04
CA ASP A 127 -10.87 -11.32 -5.55
C ASP A 127 -9.89 -11.30 -6.73
N ALA A 128 -8.98 -10.34 -6.73
CA ALA A 128 -7.90 -10.28 -7.73
C ALA A 128 -7.05 -11.56 -7.79
N MET A 129 -7.01 -12.33 -6.70
CA MET A 129 -6.34 -13.62 -6.64
C MET A 129 -7.04 -14.70 -7.47
N GLU A 130 -8.31 -14.52 -7.85
CA GLU A 130 -9.03 -15.45 -8.73
C GLU A 130 -8.77 -15.17 -10.20
N THR A 131 -8.70 -13.90 -10.57
CA THR A 131 -8.60 -13.46 -11.97
C THR A 131 -7.18 -13.26 -12.47
N GLY A 132 -6.26 -12.85 -11.59
CA GLY A 132 -4.88 -12.52 -11.96
C GLY A 132 -4.71 -11.27 -12.82
N ILE A 133 -5.71 -10.39 -12.90
CA ILE A 133 -5.72 -9.26 -13.86
C ILE A 133 -5.15 -7.94 -13.31
N LEU A 134 -4.66 -7.91 -12.06
CA LEU A 134 -4.06 -6.70 -11.51
C LEU A 134 -2.88 -6.20 -12.34
N ASP A 135 -2.89 -4.91 -12.67
CA ASP A 135 -1.82 -4.23 -13.40
C ASP A 135 -0.91 -3.47 -12.45
N LEU A 136 -1.47 -2.83 -11.43
CA LEU A 136 -0.78 -1.93 -10.51
C LEU A 136 -1.29 -2.15 -9.08
N ILE A 137 -0.36 -2.15 -8.13
CA ILE A 137 -0.69 -2.03 -6.69
C ILE A 137 -0.05 -0.75 -6.16
N ILE A 138 -0.86 0.15 -5.64
CA ILE A 138 -0.39 1.27 -4.83
C ILE A 138 -0.16 0.76 -3.42
N VAL A 139 1.11 0.73 -3.00
CA VAL A 139 1.57 0.03 -1.81
C VAL A 139 1.85 1.02 -0.69
N PRO A 140 1.21 0.87 0.51
CA PRO A 140 1.53 1.67 1.69
C PRO A 140 2.82 1.20 2.36
N GLY A 141 3.38 2.04 3.20
CA GLY A 141 4.50 1.69 4.05
C GLY A 141 4.66 2.63 5.23
N VAL A 142 5.38 2.18 6.24
CA VAL A 142 5.86 3.03 7.35
C VAL A 142 7.11 3.79 6.92
N ALA A 143 7.95 3.16 6.11
CA ALA A 143 9.17 3.73 5.57
C ALA A 143 9.46 3.24 4.15
N PHE A 144 10.18 4.06 3.40
CA PHE A 144 10.69 3.77 2.07
C PHE A 144 12.13 4.29 1.96
N ASP A 145 12.98 3.64 1.17
CA ASP A 145 14.30 4.13 0.86
C ASP A 145 14.50 4.34 -0.65
N LYS A 146 15.56 5.07 -1.01
CA LYS A 146 15.89 5.37 -2.41
C LYS A 146 16.23 4.13 -3.26
N ASN A 147 16.51 3.00 -2.61
CA ASN A 147 16.69 1.71 -3.27
C ASN A 147 15.37 1.00 -3.54
N LYS A 148 14.22 1.66 -3.26
CA LYS A 148 12.85 1.15 -3.43
C LYS A 148 12.50 0.00 -2.49
N ASN A 149 13.20 -0.10 -1.36
CA ASN A 149 12.81 -0.99 -0.28
C ASN A 149 11.67 -0.33 0.52
N ARG A 150 10.81 -1.17 1.08
CA ARG A 150 9.66 -0.76 1.86
C ARG A 150 9.63 -1.49 3.21
N MET A 151 9.25 -0.78 4.23
CA MET A 151 8.93 -1.36 5.54
C MET A 151 7.47 -1.11 5.88
N GLY A 152 6.70 -2.18 6.03
CA GLY A 152 5.31 -2.11 6.50
C GLY A 152 5.17 -2.20 8.02
N HIS A 153 3.93 -2.29 8.50
CA HIS A 153 3.59 -2.40 9.93
C HIS A 153 4.01 -3.73 10.60
N GLY A 154 4.53 -4.71 9.83
CA GLY A 154 5.10 -5.96 10.35
C GLY A 154 4.21 -7.19 10.19
N ALA A 155 2.97 -7.08 9.70
CA ALA A 155 2.11 -8.23 9.44
C ALA A 155 2.46 -9.00 8.15
N GLY A 156 3.17 -8.36 7.20
CA GLY A 156 3.63 -8.97 5.96
C GLY A 156 2.52 -9.25 4.92
N PHE A 157 1.38 -8.59 5.02
CA PHE A 157 0.22 -8.79 4.14
C PHE A 157 0.54 -8.57 2.66
N TYR A 158 1.21 -7.47 2.33
CA TYR A 158 1.54 -7.16 0.93
C TYR A 158 2.58 -8.13 0.36
N ASP A 159 3.63 -8.45 1.11
CA ASP A 159 4.67 -9.37 0.66
C ASP A 159 4.11 -10.80 0.47
N GLU A 160 3.22 -11.23 1.35
CA GLU A 160 2.49 -12.49 1.22
C GLU A 160 1.59 -12.49 -0.02
N PHE A 161 0.78 -11.43 -0.22
CA PHE A 161 -0.10 -11.33 -1.38
C PHE A 161 0.68 -11.35 -2.69
N ILE A 162 1.73 -10.52 -2.80
CA ILE A 162 2.54 -10.41 -4.01
C ILE A 162 3.23 -11.76 -4.31
N THR A 163 3.77 -12.43 -3.30
CA THR A 163 4.39 -13.75 -3.43
C THR A 163 3.39 -14.78 -3.93
N THR A 164 2.21 -14.84 -3.33
CA THR A 164 1.15 -15.79 -3.72
C THR A 164 0.65 -15.51 -5.14
N PHE A 165 0.44 -14.24 -5.47
CA PHE A 165 0.03 -13.81 -6.81
C PHE A 165 1.08 -14.19 -7.86
N HIS A 166 2.35 -13.88 -7.60
CA HIS A 166 3.47 -14.23 -8.49
C HIS A 166 3.57 -15.75 -8.70
N ASN A 167 3.47 -16.53 -7.64
CA ASN A 167 3.54 -18.00 -7.71
C ASN A 167 2.38 -18.59 -8.52
N LYS A 168 1.18 -18.02 -8.39
CA LYS A 168 -0.02 -18.50 -9.09
C LYS A 168 -0.02 -18.11 -10.57
N PHE A 169 0.29 -16.87 -10.88
CA PHE A 169 0.12 -16.31 -12.24
C PHE A 169 1.43 -16.12 -13.01
N LYS A 170 2.59 -16.44 -12.41
CA LYS A 170 3.95 -16.29 -13.00
C LYS A 170 4.26 -14.86 -13.47
N ARG A 171 3.57 -13.88 -12.91
CA ARG A 171 3.77 -12.45 -13.11
C ARG A 171 3.48 -11.69 -11.81
N LYS A 172 3.93 -10.47 -11.71
CA LYS A 172 3.52 -9.55 -10.64
C LYS A 172 2.91 -8.27 -11.23
N PRO A 173 2.01 -7.60 -10.52
CA PRO A 173 1.62 -6.23 -10.84
C PRO A 173 2.81 -5.29 -10.67
N TYR A 174 2.74 -4.10 -11.27
CA TYR A 174 3.68 -3.02 -10.97
C TYR A 174 3.46 -2.55 -9.52
N LEU A 175 4.52 -2.44 -8.73
CA LEU A 175 4.46 -2.08 -7.32
C LEU A 175 4.90 -0.63 -7.16
N LEU A 176 3.94 0.25 -6.87
CA LEU A 176 4.18 1.68 -6.73
C LEU A 176 3.94 2.12 -5.29
N GLY A 177 4.99 2.56 -4.60
CA GLY A 177 4.88 3.16 -3.28
C GLY A 177 4.44 4.62 -3.37
N VAL A 178 3.55 5.05 -2.47
CA VAL A 178 3.26 6.47 -2.24
C VAL A 178 3.69 6.83 -0.82
N ALA A 179 4.48 7.88 -0.68
CA ALA A 179 5.14 8.20 0.58
C ALA A 179 5.14 9.70 0.88
N LEU A 180 4.88 10.06 2.15
CA LEU A 180 5.20 11.38 2.67
C LEU A 180 6.72 11.55 2.69
N GLN A 181 7.21 12.78 2.64
CA GLN A 181 8.65 13.06 2.68
C GLN A 181 9.30 12.48 3.95
N GLU A 182 8.59 12.53 5.06
CA GLU A 182 9.01 12.05 6.37
C GLU A 182 9.11 10.52 6.47
N GLN A 183 8.55 9.80 5.48
CA GLN A 183 8.66 8.33 5.37
C GLN A 183 9.88 7.89 4.58
N ILE A 184 10.61 8.82 3.94
CA ILE A 184 11.83 8.50 3.20
C ILE A 184 13.01 8.44 4.16
N VAL A 185 13.69 7.30 4.20
CA VAL A 185 14.87 7.04 5.03
C VAL A 185 16.07 6.66 4.16
N ASP A 186 17.27 6.73 4.74
CA ASP A 186 18.50 6.39 4.00
C ASP A 186 18.59 4.90 3.69
N TYR A 187 18.15 4.04 4.61
CA TYR A 187 18.29 2.60 4.48
C TYR A 187 17.20 1.85 5.24
N ILE A 188 16.65 0.82 4.60
CA ILE A 188 15.75 -0.15 5.21
C ILE A 188 16.41 -1.53 5.19
N PRO A 189 16.59 -2.17 6.35
CA PRO A 189 17.08 -3.55 6.39
C PRO A 189 16.01 -4.50 5.82
N THR A 190 16.40 -5.32 4.85
CA THR A 190 15.50 -6.23 4.13
C THR A 190 15.78 -7.70 4.45
N GLU A 191 14.77 -8.53 4.22
CA GLU A 191 14.82 -9.98 4.28
C GLU A 191 14.50 -10.57 2.89
N PRO A 192 14.88 -11.82 2.60
CA PRO A 192 14.68 -12.42 1.26
C PRO A 192 13.23 -12.46 0.79
N HIS A 193 12.27 -12.35 1.70
CA HIS A 193 10.84 -12.35 1.38
C HIS A 193 10.24 -10.95 1.21
N ASP A 194 11.00 -9.88 1.46
CA ASP A 194 10.55 -8.51 1.27
C ASP A 194 10.58 -8.16 -0.23
N TRP A 195 9.43 -7.78 -0.79
CA TRP A 195 9.35 -7.35 -2.18
C TRP A 195 9.82 -5.91 -2.35
N LYS A 196 10.73 -5.73 -3.30
CA LYS A 196 11.17 -4.41 -3.74
C LYS A 196 10.11 -3.76 -4.62
N LEU A 197 9.89 -2.45 -4.45
CA LEU A 197 8.98 -1.68 -5.29
C LEU A 197 9.59 -1.39 -6.67
N ASP A 198 8.75 -1.13 -7.65
CA ASP A 198 9.17 -0.71 -8.99
C ASP A 198 9.39 0.81 -9.03
N SER A 199 8.60 1.59 -8.26
CA SER A 199 8.82 3.03 -8.05
C SER A 199 8.23 3.52 -6.74
N ILE A 200 8.63 4.72 -6.31
CA ILE A 200 8.07 5.42 -5.14
C ILE A 200 7.80 6.86 -5.54
N ILE A 201 6.60 7.35 -5.28
CA ILE A 201 6.19 8.74 -5.51
C ILE A 201 6.04 9.46 -4.18
N THR A 202 6.70 10.61 -4.08
CA THR A 202 6.52 11.58 -3.00
C THR A 202 5.94 12.88 -3.56
N SER A 203 5.73 13.87 -2.71
CA SER A 203 5.27 15.20 -3.15
C SER A 203 6.28 15.93 -4.06
N THR A 204 7.56 15.54 -4.03
CA THR A 204 8.64 16.24 -4.77
C THR A 204 9.47 15.35 -5.69
N ASN A 205 9.46 14.03 -5.51
CA ASN A 205 10.33 13.11 -6.24
C ASN A 205 9.60 11.84 -6.68
N VAL A 206 10.12 11.22 -7.73
CA VAL A 206 9.83 9.85 -8.15
C VAL A 206 11.15 9.09 -8.15
N TYR A 207 11.22 7.98 -7.40
CA TYR A 207 12.39 7.10 -7.29
C TYR A 207 12.21 5.82 -8.09
#